data_788481c012e3db460f190d4e20387c7b
#
_entry.id   788481c012e3db460f190d4e20387c7b
#
_cell.length_a   1.000
_cell.length_b   1.000
_cell.length_c   1.000
_cell.angle_alpha   90.00
_cell.angle_beta   90.00
_cell.angle_gamma   90.00
#
_symmetry.space_group_name_H-M   'P 1'
#
loop_
_entity.id
_entity.type
_entity.pdbx_description
1 polymer ?
#
loop_
_entity_poly.entity_id
_entity_poly.type
_entity_poly.pdbx_seq_one_letter_code
_entity_poly.pdbx_strand_id
1 'polypeptide(L)'
;NLNLTNLENETGYKIFLFHTTLSELKPKHLEMMDSQPLSFLPKNFNYYAGGHVHHPTELEQPGYGTLTYPGALFPNNFTELETYHHGGYYLIETNENQQTLTWTPIKIIDHLPLSIDCNNKSPEVVLFDLLDSLREKDLQNTLLTIRLFGTISSGKTSDINFKKIFQQIYEQGAYFVMKNTSKLQSPGFEEIKIDTSAPEQIEEEIIKEHLQQIKLFDPETELNLAKNLLHNLNTEKQEGETIKDFQDRVKQELNNLLNLKEEMK
;
A
#
# COMPACT_ATOMS: atom_id res chain seq x y z
N ASN A 1 -26.66 -15.87 -16.48
CA ASN A 1 -27.14 -15.07 -17.61
C ASN A 1 -28.31 -14.20 -17.14
N LEU A 2 -28.05 -12.90 -16.92
CA LEU A 2 -29.10 -11.90 -16.69
C LEU A 2 -29.77 -11.62 -18.05
N ASN A 3 -31.08 -11.80 -18.13
CA ASN A 3 -31.83 -11.36 -19.31
C ASN A 3 -32.17 -9.87 -19.14
N LEU A 4 -31.39 -9.01 -19.77
CA LEU A 4 -31.50 -7.55 -19.67
C LEU A 4 -32.35 -6.91 -20.77
N THR A 5 -32.83 -7.71 -21.74
CA THR A 5 -33.50 -7.22 -22.96
C THR A 5 -34.72 -6.34 -22.65
N ASN A 6 -35.48 -6.68 -21.62
CA ASN A 6 -36.65 -5.88 -21.23
C ASN A 6 -36.25 -4.57 -20.51
N LEU A 7 -35.17 -4.58 -19.72
CA LEU A 7 -34.72 -3.42 -18.96
C LEU A 7 -34.15 -2.31 -19.86
N GLU A 8 -33.55 -2.68 -20.99
CA GLU A 8 -33.01 -1.70 -21.95
C GLU A 8 -34.12 -0.87 -22.61
N ASN A 9 -35.33 -1.42 -22.69
CA ASN A 9 -36.49 -0.81 -23.35
C ASN A 9 -37.43 -0.08 -22.38
N GLU A 10 -37.18 -0.19 -21.06
CA GLU A 10 -37.97 0.54 -20.05
C GLU A 10 -37.84 2.05 -20.21
N THR A 11 -38.90 2.76 -19.85
CA THR A 11 -38.95 4.23 -19.88
C THR A 11 -38.53 4.81 -18.51
N GLY A 12 -38.18 6.10 -18.48
CA GLY A 12 -37.78 6.81 -17.28
C GLY A 12 -36.25 6.89 -17.13
N TYR A 13 -35.81 7.50 -16.05
CA TYR A 13 -34.39 7.64 -15.73
C TYR A 13 -33.86 6.32 -15.14
N LYS A 14 -32.92 5.70 -15.84
CA LYS A 14 -32.39 4.39 -15.50
C LYS A 14 -30.97 4.46 -14.98
N ILE A 15 -30.73 3.83 -13.83
CA ILE A 15 -29.40 3.72 -13.20
C ILE A 15 -28.99 2.26 -13.16
N PHE A 16 -27.80 1.95 -13.61
CA PHE A 16 -27.19 0.63 -13.48
C PHE A 16 -26.02 0.68 -12.48
N LEU A 17 -26.10 -0.16 -11.45
CA LEU A 17 -25.02 -0.28 -10.45
C LEU A 17 -24.21 -1.55 -10.74
N PHE A 18 -22.89 -1.42 -10.71
CA PHE A 18 -21.99 -2.55 -10.93
C PHE A 18 -20.73 -2.43 -10.06
N HIS A 19 -20.05 -3.57 -9.82
CA HIS A 19 -18.83 -3.61 -9.03
C HIS A 19 -17.79 -4.49 -9.72
N THR A 20 -17.10 -3.94 -10.71
CA THR A 20 -16.02 -4.57 -11.48
C THR A 20 -15.19 -3.51 -12.20
N THR A 21 -13.98 -3.88 -12.61
CA THR A 21 -13.15 -3.04 -13.47
C THR A 21 -13.63 -3.18 -14.93
N LEU A 22 -13.82 -2.06 -15.61
CA LEU A 22 -14.06 -2.02 -17.06
C LEU A 22 -12.73 -1.75 -17.78
N SER A 23 -12.49 -2.52 -18.86
CA SER A 23 -11.23 -2.45 -19.61
C SER A 23 -10.95 -1.06 -20.17
N GLU A 24 -12.00 -0.38 -20.61
CA GLU A 24 -11.94 0.97 -21.21
C GLU A 24 -11.67 2.08 -20.16
N LEU A 25 -11.95 1.81 -18.88
CA LEU A 25 -11.74 2.73 -17.76
C LEU A 25 -10.59 2.29 -16.84
N LYS A 26 -9.82 1.29 -17.25
CA LYS A 26 -8.73 0.76 -16.43
C LYS A 26 -7.58 1.78 -16.35
N PRO A 27 -7.18 2.23 -15.14
CA PRO A 27 -5.99 3.06 -14.97
C PRO A 27 -4.72 2.31 -15.43
N LYS A 28 -3.78 3.02 -16.04
CA LYS A 28 -2.53 2.44 -16.58
C LYS A 28 -1.73 1.62 -15.56
N HIS A 29 -1.72 2.05 -14.31
CA HIS A 29 -1.00 1.32 -13.24
C HIS A 29 -1.70 0.04 -12.77
N LEU A 30 -2.92 -0.24 -13.27
CA LEU A 30 -3.71 -1.43 -12.95
C LEU A 30 -3.88 -2.36 -14.17
N GLU A 31 -2.99 -2.30 -15.16
CA GLU A 31 -3.09 -3.11 -16.40
C GLU A 31 -3.22 -4.62 -16.15
N MET A 32 -2.59 -5.12 -15.10
CA MET A 32 -2.63 -6.54 -14.72
C MET A 32 -3.92 -6.95 -13.99
N MET A 33 -4.78 -6.01 -13.61
CA MET A 33 -6.04 -6.31 -12.93
C MET A 33 -7.05 -6.93 -13.92
N ASP A 34 -7.76 -7.94 -13.46
CA ASP A 34 -8.87 -8.52 -14.23
C ASP A 34 -9.93 -7.44 -14.53
N SER A 35 -10.44 -7.46 -15.74
CA SER A 35 -11.41 -6.46 -16.20
C SER A 35 -12.41 -7.05 -17.19
N GLN A 36 -13.58 -6.45 -17.25
CA GLN A 36 -14.64 -6.80 -18.19
C GLN A 36 -14.74 -5.72 -19.28
N PRO A 37 -15.04 -6.06 -20.52
CA PRO A 37 -15.30 -5.06 -21.55
C PRO A 37 -16.58 -4.27 -21.22
N LEU A 38 -16.64 -3.03 -21.65
CA LEU A 38 -17.83 -2.18 -21.49
C LEU A 38 -19.10 -2.85 -22.07
N SER A 39 -18.95 -3.64 -23.12
CA SER A 39 -20.04 -4.41 -23.74
C SER A 39 -20.70 -5.44 -22.81
N PHE A 40 -20.11 -5.72 -21.65
CA PHE A 40 -20.70 -6.53 -20.60
C PHE A 40 -21.89 -5.83 -19.92
N LEU A 41 -21.92 -4.50 -19.92
CA LEU A 41 -23.00 -3.71 -19.34
C LEU A 41 -24.20 -3.60 -20.30
N PRO A 42 -25.43 -3.56 -19.77
CA PRO A 42 -26.63 -3.29 -20.58
C PRO A 42 -26.55 -1.88 -21.19
N LYS A 43 -27.18 -1.68 -22.34
CA LYS A 43 -27.24 -0.38 -23.00
C LYS A 43 -28.46 0.45 -22.57
N ASN A 44 -28.51 1.68 -23.01
CA ASN A 44 -29.64 2.61 -22.86
C ASN A 44 -30.02 2.91 -21.39
N PHE A 45 -29.04 2.93 -20.49
CA PHE A 45 -29.20 3.51 -19.15
C PHE A 45 -28.67 4.94 -19.15
N ASN A 46 -29.23 5.80 -18.31
CA ASN A 46 -28.84 7.20 -18.21
C ASN A 46 -27.53 7.34 -17.40
N TYR A 47 -27.36 6.51 -16.39
CA TYR A 47 -26.22 6.55 -15.51
C TYR A 47 -25.74 5.13 -15.10
N TYR A 48 -24.43 4.96 -15.06
CA TYR A 48 -23.78 3.73 -14.63
C TYR A 48 -22.87 4.01 -13.45
N ALA A 49 -23.27 3.54 -12.27
CA ALA A 49 -22.56 3.74 -11.03
C ALA A 49 -21.60 2.54 -10.79
N GLY A 50 -20.35 2.73 -11.06
CA GLY A 50 -19.29 1.72 -10.88
C GLY A 50 -18.66 1.77 -9.49
N GLY A 51 -18.37 0.60 -8.93
CA GLY A 51 -17.51 0.41 -7.76
C GLY A 51 -16.28 -0.43 -8.10
N HIS A 52 -15.43 -0.72 -7.13
CA HIS A 52 -14.19 -1.49 -7.23
C HIS A 52 -12.95 -0.65 -7.58
N VAL A 53 -13.02 0.23 -8.57
CA VAL A 53 -11.88 1.06 -8.96
C VAL A 53 -11.76 2.28 -8.04
N HIS A 54 -10.63 2.42 -7.36
CA HIS A 54 -10.38 3.50 -6.41
C HIS A 54 -9.95 4.82 -7.08
N HIS A 55 -9.75 4.82 -8.39
CA HIS A 55 -9.43 6.02 -9.17
C HIS A 55 -10.72 6.71 -9.61
N PRO A 56 -10.98 7.95 -9.18
CA PRO A 56 -12.14 8.69 -9.65
C PRO A 56 -12.09 8.88 -11.16
N THR A 57 -13.14 8.43 -11.86
CA THR A 57 -13.16 8.45 -13.32
C THR A 57 -14.57 8.65 -13.82
N GLU A 58 -14.69 9.37 -14.92
CA GLU A 58 -15.92 9.62 -15.66
C GLU A 58 -15.72 9.31 -17.15
N LEU A 59 -16.68 8.66 -17.77
CA LEU A 59 -16.68 8.35 -19.19
C LEU A 59 -18.08 8.51 -19.78
N GLU A 60 -18.15 9.18 -20.93
CA GLU A 60 -19.31 9.17 -21.81
C GLU A 60 -19.01 8.32 -23.04
N GLN A 61 -19.91 7.39 -23.38
CA GLN A 61 -19.73 6.47 -24.49
C GLN A 61 -21.02 6.31 -25.27
N PRO A 62 -20.99 6.36 -26.63
CA PRO A 62 -22.17 6.16 -27.46
C PRO A 62 -22.91 4.86 -27.15
N GLY A 63 -24.22 4.95 -26.93
CA GLY A 63 -25.09 3.81 -26.57
C GLY A 63 -25.10 3.50 -25.07
N TYR A 64 -24.33 4.24 -24.29
CA TYR A 64 -24.36 4.23 -22.83
C TYR A 64 -24.59 5.68 -22.35
N GLY A 65 -25.09 5.82 -21.13
CA GLY A 65 -25.08 7.11 -20.46
C GLY A 65 -23.73 7.37 -19.80
N THR A 66 -23.70 8.30 -18.88
CA THR A 66 -22.48 8.60 -18.14
C THR A 66 -22.09 7.45 -17.21
N LEU A 67 -20.86 6.98 -17.31
CA LEU A 67 -20.27 5.98 -16.42
C LEU A 67 -19.32 6.67 -15.46
N THR A 68 -19.40 6.31 -14.17
CA THR A 68 -18.47 6.84 -13.19
C THR A 68 -17.93 5.74 -12.27
N TYR A 69 -16.69 5.92 -11.84
CA TYR A 69 -16.14 5.39 -10.60
C TYR A 69 -15.88 6.56 -9.67
N PRO A 70 -16.53 6.63 -8.52
CA PRO A 70 -16.30 7.73 -7.57
C PRO A 70 -14.94 7.65 -6.88
N GLY A 71 -14.25 6.53 -7.02
CA GLY A 71 -13.08 6.20 -6.23
C GLY A 71 -13.43 5.56 -4.88
N ALA A 72 -12.44 5.43 -4.03
CA ALA A 72 -12.67 5.01 -2.65
C ALA A 72 -13.35 6.12 -1.87
N LEU A 73 -14.25 5.76 -0.94
CA LEU A 73 -14.87 6.73 -0.04
C LEU A 73 -13.82 7.39 0.88
N PHE A 74 -12.79 6.64 1.23
CA PHE A 74 -11.59 7.09 1.92
C PHE A 74 -10.37 6.41 1.27
N PRO A 75 -9.23 7.11 1.07
CA PRO A 75 -7.99 6.48 0.64
C PRO A 75 -7.61 5.36 1.62
N ASN A 76 -7.37 4.15 1.11
CA ASN A 76 -7.17 2.97 1.95
C ASN A 76 -5.69 2.57 2.11
N ASN A 77 -4.79 3.24 1.42
CA ASN A 77 -3.36 3.00 1.53
C ASN A 77 -2.55 4.30 1.36
N PHE A 78 -1.26 4.22 1.69
CA PHE A 78 -0.34 5.36 1.67
C PHE A 78 -0.29 6.07 0.29
N THR A 79 -0.26 5.31 -0.79
CA THR A 79 -0.17 5.85 -2.16
C THR A 79 -1.47 6.53 -2.59
N GLU A 80 -2.61 5.95 -2.28
CA GLU A 80 -3.91 6.57 -2.55
C GLU A 80 -4.07 7.87 -1.77
N LEU A 81 -3.65 7.88 -0.50
CA LEU A 81 -3.71 9.08 0.33
C LEU A 81 -2.84 10.20 -0.25
N GLU A 82 -1.61 9.90 -0.70
CA GLU A 82 -0.74 10.88 -1.36
C GLU A 82 -1.31 11.38 -2.69
N THR A 83 -2.01 10.51 -3.44
CA THR A 83 -2.50 10.82 -4.78
C THR A 83 -3.81 11.60 -4.77
N TYR A 84 -4.74 11.20 -3.91
CA TYR A 84 -6.11 11.73 -3.92
C TYR A 84 -6.42 12.66 -2.75
N HIS A 85 -5.64 12.63 -1.67
CA HIS A 85 -5.82 13.38 -0.43
C HIS A 85 -7.10 13.02 0.32
N HIS A 86 -8.22 12.91 -0.39
CA HIS A 86 -9.55 12.60 0.14
C HIS A 86 -10.22 11.56 -0.74
N GLY A 87 -11.14 10.82 -0.18
CA GLY A 87 -12.14 10.10 -0.94
C GLY A 87 -13.30 11.01 -1.32
N GLY A 88 -14.29 10.46 -2.00
CA GLY A 88 -15.43 11.24 -2.43
C GLY A 88 -16.55 10.41 -3.02
N TYR A 89 -17.58 11.11 -3.48
CA TYR A 89 -18.73 10.53 -4.16
C TYR A 89 -19.23 11.46 -5.27
N TYR A 90 -20.01 10.92 -6.19
CA TYR A 90 -20.73 11.74 -7.18
C TYR A 90 -22.11 12.11 -6.63
N LEU A 91 -22.42 13.40 -6.68
CA LEU A 91 -23.77 13.91 -6.58
C LEU A 91 -24.34 14.06 -7.99
N ILE A 92 -25.51 13.51 -8.23
CA ILE A 92 -26.15 13.54 -9.55
C ILE A 92 -27.48 14.24 -9.39
N GLU A 93 -27.62 15.35 -10.09
CA GLU A 93 -28.83 16.11 -10.16
C GLU A 93 -29.43 15.93 -11.56
N THR A 94 -30.70 15.55 -11.63
CA THR A 94 -31.40 15.31 -12.88
C THR A 94 -32.64 16.18 -12.99
N ASN A 95 -32.86 16.75 -14.13
CA ASN A 95 -34.15 17.32 -14.54
C ASN A 95 -34.58 16.68 -15.86
N GLU A 96 -35.76 17.02 -16.38
CA GLU A 96 -36.36 16.35 -17.54
C GLU A 96 -35.43 16.19 -18.77
N ASN A 97 -34.42 17.04 -18.95
CA ASN A 97 -33.56 17.07 -20.13
C ASN A 97 -32.06 17.14 -19.85
N GLN A 98 -31.67 17.26 -18.59
CA GLN A 98 -30.26 17.48 -18.24
C GLN A 98 -29.86 16.66 -17.02
N GLN A 99 -28.62 16.20 -17.04
CA GLN A 99 -27.96 15.55 -15.93
C GLN A 99 -26.69 16.31 -15.60
N THR A 100 -26.51 16.65 -14.34
CA THR A 100 -25.29 17.29 -13.84
C THR A 100 -24.64 16.35 -12.82
N LEU A 101 -23.37 16.07 -13.01
CA LEU A 101 -22.57 15.27 -12.10
C LEU A 101 -21.55 16.17 -11.41
N THR A 102 -21.47 16.04 -10.11
CA THR A 102 -20.50 16.76 -9.29
C THR A 102 -19.77 15.78 -8.38
N TRP A 103 -18.48 15.58 -8.63
CA TRP A 103 -17.66 14.82 -7.69
C TRP A 103 -17.43 15.66 -6.42
N THR A 104 -17.82 15.12 -5.28
CA THR A 104 -17.79 15.80 -4.00
C THR A 104 -16.80 15.14 -3.07
N PRO A 105 -15.71 15.82 -2.66
CA PRO A 105 -14.73 15.26 -1.74
C PRO A 105 -15.30 15.14 -0.33
N ILE A 106 -14.92 14.07 0.36
CA ILE A 106 -15.19 13.89 1.81
C ILE A 106 -13.92 14.32 2.55
N LYS A 107 -13.91 15.57 2.98
CA LYS A 107 -12.79 16.15 3.72
C LYS A 107 -13.10 16.11 5.23
N ILE A 108 -12.57 15.10 5.92
CA ILE A 108 -12.70 14.95 7.38
C ILE A 108 -11.50 15.60 8.09
N ILE A 109 -10.32 15.46 7.50
CA ILE A 109 -9.04 15.92 8.03
C ILE A 109 -8.17 16.44 6.89
N ASP A 110 -7.32 17.42 7.16
CA ASP A 110 -6.34 17.88 6.18
C ASP A 110 -5.23 16.84 6.01
N HIS A 111 -4.74 16.69 4.78
CA HIS A 111 -3.63 15.82 4.45
C HIS A 111 -2.47 16.62 3.86
N LEU A 112 -1.27 16.44 4.44
CA LEU A 112 -0.02 17.04 3.97
C LEU A 112 0.95 15.95 3.54
N PRO A 113 1.18 15.72 2.23
CA PRO A 113 2.22 14.82 1.76
C PRO A 113 3.58 15.53 1.76
N LEU A 114 4.60 14.85 2.28
CA LEU A 114 6.00 15.29 2.21
C LEU A 114 6.82 14.20 1.52
N SER A 115 7.59 14.60 0.51
CA SER A 115 8.49 13.71 -0.22
C SER A 115 9.90 14.29 -0.17
N ILE A 116 10.84 13.55 0.41
CA ILE A 116 12.22 13.99 0.64
C ILE A 116 13.18 13.13 -0.18
N ASP A 117 13.91 13.76 -1.07
CA ASP A 117 15.04 13.15 -1.75
C ASP A 117 16.24 13.09 -0.80
N CYS A 118 16.69 11.88 -0.49
CA CYS A 118 17.79 11.60 0.43
C CYS A 118 19.12 11.31 -0.31
N ASN A 119 19.16 11.40 -1.62
CA ASN A 119 20.36 11.12 -2.39
C ASN A 119 21.54 11.99 -1.93
N ASN A 120 22.67 11.35 -1.63
CA ASN A 120 23.90 11.97 -1.19
C ASN A 120 23.81 12.83 0.08
N LYS A 121 22.80 12.61 0.91
CA LYS A 121 22.61 13.30 2.20
C LYS A 121 22.93 12.37 3.37
N SER A 122 23.56 12.90 4.42
CA SER A 122 23.71 12.13 5.66
C SER A 122 22.37 12.05 6.41
N PRO A 123 22.19 11.10 7.36
CA PRO A 123 21.00 11.00 8.19
C PRO A 123 20.64 12.31 8.91
N GLU A 124 21.64 13.10 9.33
CA GLU A 124 21.45 14.39 10.00
C GLU A 124 20.94 15.46 9.04
N VAL A 125 21.42 15.47 7.80
CA VAL A 125 20.94 16.38 6.75
C VAL A 125 19.51 16.04 6.38
N VAL A 126 19.18 14.75 6.24
CA VAL A 126 17.80 14.32 5.99
C VAL A 126 16.86 14.76 7.12
N LEU A 127 17.29 14.59 8.38
CA LEU A 127 16.56 15.09 9.56
C LEU A 127 16.34 16.61 9.49
N PHE A 128 17.39 17.37 9.17
CA PHE A 128 17.32 18.82 9.05
C PHE A 128 16.34 19.24 7.94
N ASP A 129 16.49 18.71 6.72
CA ASP A 129 15.64 19.04 5.57
C ASP A 129 14.17 18.75 5.86
N LEU A 130 13.89 17.64 6.54
CA LEU A 130 12.53 17.27 6.88
C LEU A 130 11.94 18.26 7.88
N LEU A 131 12.67 18.60 8.93
CA LEU A 131 12.20 19.56 9.94
C LEU A 131 12.09 20.98 9.36
N ASP A 132 12.99 21.37 8.46
CA ASP A 132 12.94 22.68 7.81
C ASP A 132 11.72 22.77 6.86
N SER A 133 11.41 21.70 6.15
CA SER A 133 10.22 21.62 5.28
C SER A 133 8.88 21.78 6.02
N LEU A 134 8.88 21.55 7.33
CA LEU A 134 7.71 21.65 8.19
C LEU A 134 7.62 23.02 8.93
N ARG A 135 8.70 23.81 8.96
CA ARG A 135 8.81 25.01 9.81
C ARG A 135 7.67 26.00 9.65
N GLU A 136 7.19 26.21 8.43
CA GLU A 136 6.15 27.20 8.11
C GLU A 136 4.79 26.55 7.78
N LYS A 137 4.63 25.27 8.08
CA LYS A 137 3.38 24.54 7.81
C LYS A 137 2.48 24.57 9.04
N ASP A 138 1.21 24.84 8.81
CA ASP A 138 0.21 24.58 9.84
C ASP A 138 -0.08 23.08 9.86
N LEU A 139 0.26 22.44 10.97
CA LEU A 139 0.04 21.00 11.16
C LEU A 139 -1.15 20.69 12.06
N GLN A 140 -1.85 21.74 12.54
CA GLN A 140 -2.97 21.54 13.44
C GLN A 140 -4.03 20.63 12.81
N ASN A 141 -4.35 19.54 13.50
CA ASN A 141 -5.35 18.54 13.06
C ASN A 141 -5.09 17.99 11.63
N THR A 142 -3.81 17.83 11.24
CA THR A 142 -3.41 17.39 9.91
C THR A 142 -2.84 15.96 9.96
N LEU A 143 -3.17 15.14 8.97
CA LEU A 143 -2.54 13.86 8.72
C LEU A 143 -1.34 14.06 7.80
N LEU A 144 -0.14 13.63 8.22
CA LEU A 144 1.07 13.74 7.42
C LEU A 144 1.48 12.38 6.85
N THR A 145 1.84 12.37 5.58
CA THR A 145 2.59 11.27 4.97
C THR A 145 4.00 11.73 4.64
N ILE A 146 5.01 10.99 5.10
CA ILE A 146 6.42 11.28 4.87
C ILE A 146 7.00 10.16 4.03
N ARG A 147 7.39 10.46 2.79
CA ARG A 147 8.08 9.55 1.90
C ARG A 147 9.55 9.96 1.78
N LEU A 148 10.44 9.03 2.12
CA LEU A 148 11.88 9.19 1.89
C LEU A 148 12.32 8.21 0.81
N PHE A 149 13.15 8.69 -0.10
CA PHE A 149 13.67 7.88 -1.21
C PHE A 149 15.10 8.29 -1.57
N GLY A 150 15.79 7.41 -2.31
CA GLY A 150 17.17 7.62 -2.73
C GLY A 150 18.19 6.96 -1.80
N THR A 151 19.47 7.15 -2.05
CA THR A 151 20.58 6.54 -1.32
C THR A 151 21.27 7.59 -0.46
N ILE A 152 21.28 7.40 0.87
CA ILE A 152 22.00 8.30 1.79
C ILE A 152 23.51 8.21 1.56
N SER A 153 24.25 9.26 1.92
CA SER A 153 25.70 9.33 1.68
C SER A 153 26.53 8.51 2.66
N SER A 154 25.99 8.25 3.86
CA SER A 154 26.70 7.57 4.97
C SER A 154 25.73 7.02 5.98
N GLY A 155 26.17 6.06 6.78
CA GLY A 155 25.38 5.48 7.87
C GLY A 155 24.29 4.53 7.37
N LYS A 156 23.31 4.27 8.22
CA LYS A 156 22.16 3.41 7.95
C LYS A 156 20.87 4.22 7.91
N THR A 157 19.86 3.72 7.21
CA THR A 157 18.54 4.34 7.20
C THR A 157 17.92 4.43 8.61
N SER A 158 18.30 3.51 9.52
CA SER A 158 17.92 3.52 10.94
C SER A 158 18.52 4.66 11.74
N ASP A 159 19.58 5.29 11.24
CA ASP A 159 20.27 6.39 11.94
C ASP A 159 19.49 7.72 11.81
N ILE A 160 18.52 7.78 10.90
CA ILE A 160 17.57 8.89 10.81
C ILE A 160 16.68 8.88 12.07
N ASN A 161 16.79 9.90 12.89
CA ASN A 161 16.07 9.98 14.16
C ASN A 161 14.57 10.29 13.98
N PHE A 162 13.80 9.31 13.52
CA PHE A 162 12.36 9.45 13.34
C PHE A 162 11.60 9.74 14.63
N LYS A 163 12.12 9.32 15.78
CA LYS A 163 11.50 9.62 17.07
C LYS A 163 11.46 11.12 17.32
N LYS A 164 12.57 11.83 17.05
CA LYS A 164 12.65 13.28 17.16
C LYS A 164 11.73 13.97 16.16
N ILE A 165 11.68 13.50 14.93
CA ILE A 165 10.81 14.03 13.88
C ILE A 165 9.35 13.94 14.31
N PHE A 166 8.89 12.77 14.69
CA PHE A 166 7.49 12.53 15.06
C PHE A 166 7.09 13.33 16.31
N GLN A 167 7.99 13.40 17.30
CA GLN A 167 7.74 14.21 18.48
C GLN A 167 7.47 15.69 18.10
N GLN A 168 8.31 16.29 17.28
CA GLN A 168 8.13 17.68 16.86
C GLN A 168 6.87 17.89 16.01
N ILE A 169 6.52 16.94 15.15
CA ILE A 169 5.31 17.00 14.35
C ILE A 169 4.07 16.95 15.25
N TYR A 170 4.02 16.05 16.23
CA TYR A 170 2.91 15.98 17.18
C TYR A 170 2.84 17.19 18.12
N GLU A 171 3.98 17.78 18.51
CA GLU A 171 4.02 19.02 19.29
C GLU A 171 3.44 20.22 18.52
N GLN A 172 3.48 20.18 17.17
CA GLN A 172 2.84 21.18 16.30
C GLN A 172 1.35 20.90 16.05
N GLY A 173 0.77 19.88 16.68
CA GLY A 173 -0.65 19.60 16.65
C GLY A 173 -1.10 18.65 15.54
N ALA A 174 -0.20 17.92 14.87
CA ALA A 174 -0.56 16.92 13.89
C ALA A 174 -1.43 15.82 14.50
N TYR A 175 -2.44 15.40 13.75
CA TYR A 175 -3.34 14.32 14.17
C TYR A 175 -2.65 12.95 14.08
N PHE A 176 -2.00 12.68 12.95
CA PHE A 176 -1.31 11.42 12.73
C PHE A 176 -0.18 11.55 11.71
N VAL A 177 0.90 10.77 11.88
CA VAL A 177 2.05 10.75 10.99
C VAL A 177 2.30 9.35 10.48
N MET A 178 2.38 9.20 9.16
CA MET A 178 2.78 7.97 8.48
C MET A 178 4.10 8.17 7.77
N LYS A 179 4.98 7.18 7.78
CA LYS A 179 6.22 7.21 6.99
C LYS A 179 6.31 6.03 6.03
N ASN A 180 6.95 6.29 4.88
CA ASN A 180 7.33 5.27 3.92
C ASN A 180 8.80 5.45 3.54
N THR A 181 9.62 4.46 3.85
CA THR A 181 11.06 4.42 3.58
C THR A 181 11.44 3.26 2.66
N SER A 182 10.49 2.64 1.98
CA SER A 182 10.71 1.46 1.13
C SER A 182 11.67 1.71 -0.05
N LYS A 183 11.81 2.97 -0.46
CA LYS A 183 12.74 3.40 -1.53
C LYS A 183 13.97 4.13 -0.99
N LEU A 184 14.23 4.04 0.32
CA LEU A 184 15.40 4.63 0.95
C LEU A 184 16.48 3.56 1.13
N GLN A 185 17.68 3.82 0.65
CA GLN A 185 18.80 2.89 0.68
C GLN A 185 19.99 3.46 1.45
N SER A 186 20.79 2.58 2.05
CA SER A 186 22.08 2.91 2.65
C SER A 186 23.19 2.73 1.62
N PRO A 187 24.32 3.46 1.72
CA PRO A 187 25.47 3.23 0.86
C PRO A 187 26.04 1.82 1.13
N GLY A 188 26.42 1.12 0.08
CA GLY A 188 26.94 -0.24 0.17
C GLY A 188 25.90 -1.36 -0.02
N PHE A 189 24.63 -1.02 -0.15
CA PHE A 189 23.66 -1.96 -0.71
C PHE A 189 23.73 -1.90 -2.25
N GLU A 190 24.64 -2.66 -2.85
CA GLU A 190 24.47 -3.02 -4.26
C GLU A 190 23.21 -3.88 -4.37
N GLU A 191 22.29 -3.51 -5.26
CA GLU A 191 21.23 -4.41 -5.67
C GLU A 191 21.87 -5.70 -6.16
N ILE A 192 21.75 -6.78 -5.39
CA ILE A 192 22.19 -8.09 -5.85
C ILE A 192 21.31 -8.38 -7.07
N LYS A 193 21.93 -8.37 -8.26
CA LYS A 193 21.31 -8.94 -9.45
C LYS A 193 21.24 -10.43 -9.22
N ILE A 194 20.11 -10.88 -8.69
CA ILE A 194 19.84 -12.28 -8.39
C ILE A 194 19.87 -13.05 -9.72
N ASP A 195 20.92 -13.82 -9.92
CA ASP A 195 20.89 -14.88 -10.92
C ASP A 195 20.04 -16.02 -10.36
N THR A 196 18.81 -16.15 -10.87
CA THR A 196 17.75 -17.01 -10.32
C THR A 196 18.04 -18.52 -10.42
N SER A 197 19.28 -18.91 -10.75
CA SER A 197 19.65 -20.31 -11.00
C SER A 197 19.90 -21.18 -9.75
N ALA A 198 19.98 -20.59 -8.55
CA ALA A 198 20.17 -21.34 -7.31
C ALA A 198 19.58 -20.61 -6.08
N PRO A 199 18.31 -20.84 -5.72
CA PRO A 199 17.62 -20.16 -4.61
C PRO A 199 18.34 -20.27 -3.26
N GLU A 200 18.94 -21.42 -2.95
CA GLU A 200 19.62 -21.67 -1.67
C GLU A 200 20.91 -20.83 -1.52
N GLN A 201 21.60 -20.54 -2.62
CA GLN A 201 22.79 -19.67 -2.60
C GLN A 201 22.41 -18.21 -2.39
N ILE A 202 21.25 -17.80 -2.90
CA ILE A 202 20.69 -16.46 -2.75
C ILE A 202 20.31 -16.20 -1.29
N GLU A 203 19.63 -17.15 -0.65
CA GLU A 203 19.28 -17.05 0.77
C GLU A 203 20.53 -16.87 1.64
N GLU A 204 21.58 -17.65 1.37
CA GLU A 204 22.84 -17.56 2.10
C GLU A 204 23.53 -16.19 1.92
N GLU A 205 23.55 -15.65 0.70
CA GLU A 205 24.14 -14.34 0.43
C GLU A 205 23.36 -13.23 1.13
N ILE A 206 22.03 -13.25 1.07
CA ILE A 206 21.17 -12.30 1.77
C ILE A 206 21.41 -12.36 3.29
N ILE A 207 21.51 -13.56 3.86
CA ILE A 207 21.82 -13.71 5.29
C ILE A 207 23.20 -13.12 5.59
N LYS A 208 24.23 -13.41 4.79
CA LYS A 208 25.59 -12.90 5.00
C LYS A 208 25.68 -11.38 4.98
N GLU A 209 24.90 -10.72 4.12
CA GLU A 209 24.85 -9.25 4.08
C GLU A 209 24.26 -8.63 5.33
N HIS A 210 23.37 -9.34 6.01
CA HIS A 210 22.69 -8.86 7.20
C HIS A 210 23.33 -9.33 8.51
N LEU A 211 24.38 -10.14 8.46
CA LEU A 211 25.10 -10.59 9.65
C LEU A 211 25.65 -9.41 10.47
N GLN A 212 25.72 -9.61 11.78
CA GLN A 212 26.28 -8.65 12.75
C GLN A 212 25.54 -7.30 12.86
N GLN A 213 24.31 -7.20 12.35
CA GLN A 213 23.45 -6.06 12.64
C GLN A 213 22.99 -6.06 14.10
N ILE A 214 22.83 -7.25 14.69
CA ILE A 214 22.56 -7.46 16.10
C ILE A 214 23.72 -8.30 16.64
N LYS A 215 24.64 -7.72 17.38
CA LYS A 215 25.86 -8.39 17.86
C LYS A 215 25.56 -9.29 19.08
N LEU A 216 24.65 -10.24 18.96
CA LEU A 216 24.31 -11.22 20.00
C LEU A 216 25.09 -12.54 19.86
N PHE A 217 25.48 -12.88 18.63
CA PHE A 217 26.17 -14.11 18.30
C PHE A 217 27.43 -13.79 17.47
N ASP A 218 28.36 -14.74 17.38
CA ASP A 218 29.43 -14.66 16.40
C ASP A 218 28.86 -14.92 14.98
N PRO A 219 29.56 -14.45 13.91
CA PRO A 219 29.01 -14.50 12.55
C PRO A 219 28.63 -15.89 12.05
N GLU A 220 29.35 -16.94 12.47
CA GLU A 220 29.10 -18.31 12.03
C GLU A 220 27.84 -18.89 12.73
N THR A 221 27.72 -18.63 14.01
CA THR A 221 26.54 -19.02 14.80
C THR A 221 25.29 -18.27 14.29
N GLU A 222 25.41 -16.98 14.01
CA GLU A 222 24.31 -16.16 13.48
C GLU A 222 23.85 -16.67 12.11
N LEU A 223 24.78 -16.97 11.20
CA LEU A 223 24.48 -17.54 9.87
C LEU A 223 23.70 -18.86 9.98
N ASN A 224 24.22 -19.77 10.81
CA ASN A 224 23.63 -21.10 10.98
C ASN A 224 22.23 -20.99 11.64
N LEU A 225 22.07 -20.13 12.63
CA LEU A 225 20.80 -19.87 13.28
C LEU A 225 19.78 -19.31 12.30
N ALA A 226 20.15 -18.31 11.49
CA ALA A 226 19.28 -17.71 10.50
C ALA A 226 18.80 -18.73 9.45
N LYS A 227 19.72 -19.56 8.91
CA LYS A 227 19.38 -20.64 7.97
C LYS A 227 18.39 -21.64 8.57
N ASN A 228 18.65 -22.09 9.78
CA ASN A 228 17.79 -23.06 10.48
C ASN A 228 16.41 -22.46 10.79
N LEU A 229 16.34 -21.18 11.16
CA LEU A 229 15.07 -20.47 11.38
C LEU A 229 14.24 -20.38 10.10
N LEU A 230 14.86 -19.98 8.99
CA LEU A 230 14.18 -19.91 7.69
C LEU A 230 13.67 -21.29 7.25
N HIS A 231 14.50 -22.33 7.38
CA HIS A 231 14.10 -23.68 7.03
C HIS A 231 12.90 -24.16 7.87
N ASN A 232 12.92 -23.96 9.19
CA ASN A 232 11.83 -24.37 10.07
C ASN A 232 10.55 -23.56 9.84
N LEU A 233 10.65 -22.27 9.52
CA LEU A 233 9.50 -21.42 9.21
C LEU A 233 8.88 -21.72 7.84
N ASN A 234 9.65 -22.30 6.91
CA ASN A 234 9.18 -22.72 5.59
C ASN A 234 8.61 -24.17 5.59
N THR A 235 8.46 -24.78 6.76
CA THR A 235 7.92 -26.14 6.88
C THR A 235 6.42 -26.14 6.57
N GLU A 236 5.99 -27.05 5.71
CA GLU A 236 4.59 -27.23 5.37
C GLU A 236 3.88 -28.14 6.38
N LYS A 237 2.56 -28.00 6.44
CA LYS A 237 1.69 -28.85 7.23
C LYS A 237 1.67 -30.27 6.64
N GLN A 238 1.86 -31.28 7.50
CA GLN A 238 1.84 -32.67 7.08
C GLN A 238 0.42 -33.17 6.77
N GLU A 239 0.33 -34.22 5.93
CA GLU A 239 -0.96 -34.84 5.61
C GLU A 239 -1.58 -35.46 6.87
N GLY A 240 -2.83 -35.09 7.16
CA GLY A 240 -3.55 -35.52 8.36
C GLY A 240 -3.28 -34.71 9.63
N GLU A 241 -2.33 -33.79 9.62
CA GLU A 241 -2.03 -32.91 10.75
C GLU A 241 -3.13 -31.84 10.94
N THR A 242 -3.59 -31.60 12.17
CA THR A 242 -4.49 -30.46 12.42
C THR A 242 -3.72 -29.14 12.40
N ILE A 243 -4.41 -28.01 12.25
CA ILE A 243 -3.78 -26.67 12.31
C ILE A 243 -3.09 -26.48 13.66
N LYS A 244 -3.70 -26.97 14.74
CA LYS A 244 -3.16 -26.83 16.09
C LYS A 244 -1.89 -27.67 16.25
N ASP A 245 -1.89 -28.93 15.81
CA ASP A 245 -0.71 -29.81 15.90
C ASP A 245 0.46 -29.23 15.07
N PHE A 246 0.17 -28.68 13.89
CA PHE A 246 1.16 -28.00 13.08
C PHE A 246 1.78 -26.79 13.80
N GLN A 247 0.95 -25.92 14.39
CA GLN A 247 1.42 -24.77 15.15
C GLN A 247 2.25 -25.18 16.36
N ASP A 248 1.81 -26.19 17.10
CA ASP A 248 2.50 -26.70 18.28
C ASP A 248 3.86 -27.32 17.89
N ARG A 249 3.93 -28.09 16.80
CA ARG A 249 5.18 -28.64 16.24
C ARG A 249 6.18 -27.55 15.86
N VAL A 250 5.76 -26.59 15.02
CA VAL A 250 6.63 -25.49 14.57
C VAL A 250 7.12 -24.68 15.76
N LYS A 251 6.25 -24.39 16.74
CA LYS A 251 6.62 -23.68 17.96
C LYS A 251 7.65 -24.45 18.79
N GLN A 252 7.49 -25.77 18.93
CA GLN A 252 8.44 -26.61 19.67
C GLN A 252 9.81 -26.68 18.98
N GLU A 253 9.83 -26.80 17.65
CA GLU A 253 11.06 -26.78 16.85
C GLU A 253 11.80 -25.44 16.99
N LEU A 254 11.08 -24.32 16.92
CA LEU A 254 11.65 -22.98 17.10
C LEU A 254 12.17 -22.75 18.53
N ASN A 255 11.45 -23.20 19.56
CA ASN A 255 11.90 -23.10 20.94
C ASN A 255 13.19 -23.88 21.17
N ASN A 256 13.30 -25.08 20.60
CA ASN A 256 14.51 -25.89 20.67
C ASN A 256 15.68 -25.21 19.97
N LEU A 257 15.45 -24.65 18.79
CA LEU A 257 16.48 -23.98 18.01
C LEU A 257 17.01 -22.71 18.72
N LEU A 258 16.13 -21.97 19.36
CA LEU A 258 16.47 -20.75 20.09
C LEU A 258 16.94 -21.01 21.53
N ASN A 259 16.98 -22.27 21.98
CA ASN A 259 17.27 -22.66 23.35
C ASN A 259 16.37 -21.94 24.40
N LEU A 260 15.15 -21.59 24.00
CA LEU A 260 14.17 -21.01 24.91
C LEU A 260 13.65 -22.12 25.84
N LYS A 261 13.99 -22.05 27.13
CA LYS A 261 13.36 -22.95 28.12
C LYS A 261 11.89 -22.56 28.21
N GLU A 262 11.01 -23.55 28.04
CA GLU A 262 9.59 -23.37 28.37
C GLU A 262 9.51 -22.98 29.86
N GLU A 263 9.17 -21.72 30.14
CA GLU A 263 8.62 -21.38 31.44
C GLU A 263 7.21 -21.98 31.50
N MET A 264 7.13 -23.14 32.16
CA MET A 264 5.85 -23.76 32.49
C MET A 264 5.07 -22.79 33.37
N LYS A 265 3.96 -22.32 32.84
CA LYS A 265 2.81 -21.83 33.61
C LYS A 265 1.59 -22.63 33.28
#